data_d3019b66559b5aa1a0affc2dc1c521e1
#
_entry.id   d3019b66559b5aa1a0affc2dc1c521e1
#
_cell.length_a   1.000
_cell.length_b   1.000
_cell.length_c   1.000
_cell.angle_alpha   90.00
_cell.angle_beta   90.00
_cell.angle_gamma   90.00
#
_symmetry.space_group_name_H-M   'P 1'
#
loop_
_entity.id
_entity.type
_entity.pdbx_description
1 polymer ?
#
loop_
_entity_poly.entity_id
_entity_poly.type
_entity_poly.pdbx_seq_one_letter_code
_entity_poly.pdbx_strand_id
1 'polypeptide(L)'
;MMNDRIMLKIKHLKIKGFETVIIGTDPSAGLHAIIAVHSTRLGPSLGGIRMWPYTDQRAALQDVLRLATAMTKKAAISGLPVGGGKAVIMGDSQKHKTHSLLLSMGDLIESLQGQYIGAKDSGILPEDLDVVSEQTRHVTGTTGKRGGSGDPSLATAKGVLVGMQAACQLVYGSKDLARRVVAIQGAGHVGWNLGNLLYKKGATLLVADLEPERAERARRSWNASVVPLSKIHQVPADVFAPCALGGVLSDKTIPQLRAKIVAGGANNQCLDEEHDPYRLLKGNIVHVPDYVLNAGGLIHLVVREILQQQRVAPWLKKIERTVHQILTASFQEGVPPLVVANRLALRSLKI
;
A
#
# COMPACT_ATOMS: atom_id res chain seq x y z
N MET A 1 29.26 33.39 -18.99
CA MET A 1 29.30 32.85 -17.63
C MET A 1 28.71 31.46 -17.70
N MET A 2 29.58 30.41 -17.75
CA MET A 2 29.17 29.01 -17.62
C MET A 2 28.64 28.85 -16.19
N ASN A 3 27.33 28.62 -16.08
CA ASN A 3 26.71 28.24 -14.81
C ASN A 3 27.34 26.89 -14.41
N ASP A 4 28.19 26.88 -13.39
CA ASP A 4 28.53 25.67 -12.64
C ASP A 4 27.23 25.15 -11.99
N ARG A 5 26.36 24.50 -12.76
CA ARG A 5 25.36 23.61 -12.18
C ARG A 5 26.13 22.55 -11.42
N ILE A 6 26.12 22.65 -10.10
CA ILE A 6 26.58 21.56 -9.25
C ILE A 6 25.74 20.35 -9.65
N MET A 7 26.34 19.45 -10.43
CA MET A 7 25.62 18.33 -11.04
C MET A 7 25.13 17.35 -9.96
N LEU A 8 24.01 16.73 -10.22
CA LEU A 8 23.50 15.58 -9.44
C LEU A 8 24.63 14.56 -9.24
N LYS A 9 25.01 14.33 -7.98
CA LYS A 9 26.02 13.34 -7.58
C LYS A 9 25.31 12.04 -7.19
N ILE A 10 25.74 10.93 -7.78
CA ILE A 10 25.17 9.60 -7.54
C ILE A 10 26.23 8.71 -6.88
N LYS A 11 25.89 8.12 -5.73
CA LYS A 11 26.70 7.15 -5.02
C LYS A 11 25.99 5.81 -4.99
N HIS A 12 26.65 4.75 -5.49
CA HIS A 12 26.13 3.39 -5.40
C HIS A 12 26.49 2.75 -4.06
N LEU A 13 25.53 2.05 -3.46
CA LEU A 13 25.71 1.25 -2.25
C LEU A 13 25.58 -0.23 -2.59
N LYS A 14 26.47 -1.06 -2.07
CA LYS A 14 26.35 -2.52 -2.15
C LYS A 14 25.58 -3.02 -0.93
N ILE A 15 24.29 -3.36 -1.11
CA ILE A 15 23.41 -3.88 -0.07
C ILE A 15 23.02 -5.32 -0.43
N LYS A 16 23.31 -6.25 0.47
CA LYS A 16 22.97 -7.68 0.25
C LYS A 16 21.46 -7.84 0.05
N GLY A 17 21.07 -8.55 -1.01
CA GLY A 17 19.67 -8.82 -1.33
C GLY A 17 19.00 -7.74 -2.18
N PHE A 18 19.72 -6.70 -2.59
CA PHE A 18 19.23 -5.65 -3.50
C PHE A 18 20.03 -5.63 -4.80
N GLU A 19 19.35 -5.43 -5.91
CA GLU A 19 19.99 -5.35 -7.23
C GLU A 19 20.72 -4.02 -7.39
N THR A 20 20.08 -2.91 -6.96
CA THR A 20 20.65 -1.56 -7.02
C THR A 20 20.18 -0.72 -5.85
N VAL A 21 21.10 -0.02 -5.20
CA VAL A 21 20.79 1.03 -4.22
C VAL A 21 21.66 2.23 -4.52
N ILE A 22 21.04 3.39 -4.76
CA ILE A 22 21.77 4.63 -5.05
C ILE A 22 21.33 5.75 -4.11
N ILE A 23 22.29 6.64 -3.80
CA ILE A 23 22.04 7.92 -3.14
C ILE A 23 22.28 9.02 -4.17
N GLY A 24 21.27 9.86 -4.40
CA GLY A 24 21.38 11.06 -5.21
C GLY A 24 21.44 12.30 -4.33
N THR A 25 22.40 13.18 -4.60
CA THR A 25 22.52 14.50 -3.94
C THR A 25 22.71 15.58 -4.97
N ASP A 26 21.88 16.59 -4.91
CA ASP A 26 21.98 17.82 -5.69
C ASP A 26 21.76 19.01 -4.77
N PRO A 27 22.85 19.59 -4.22
CA PRO A 27 22.73 20.75 -3.31
C PRO A 27 22.08 21.97 -3.95
N SER A 28 22.21 22.17 -5.27
CA SER A 28 21.63 23.31 -5.98
C SER A 28 20.12 23.22 -6.07
N ALA A 29 19.57 22.00 -6.17
CA ALA A 29 18.13 21.70 -6.18
C ALA A 29 17.59 21.37 -4.78
N GLY A 30 18.47 21.21 -3.78
CA GLY A 30 18.08 20.76 -2.43
C GLY A 30 17.71 19.27 -2.36
N LEU A 31 18.11 18.45 -3.35
CA LEU A 31 17.80 17.03 -3.37
C LEU A 31 18.78 16.24 -2.51
N HIS A 32 18.23 15.42 -1.62
CA HIS A 32 18.91 14.30 -0.98
C HIS A 32 17.95 13.11 -0.98
N ALA A 33 18.21 12.13 -1.85
CA ALA A 33 17.30 11.02 -2.08
C ALA A 33 18.03 9.68 -2.13
N ILE A 34 17.29 8.60 -1.84
CA ILE A 34 17.77 7.22 -1.96
C ILE A 34 16.76 6.45 -2.79
N ILE A 35 17.25 5.72 -3.82
CA ILE A 35 16.43 4.75 -4.56
C ILE A 35 16.98 3.35 -4.28
N ALA A 36 16.09 2.43 -3.91
CA ALA A 36 16.39 1.02 -3.73
C ALA A 36 15.57 0.18 -4.72
N VAL A 37 16.27 -0.53 -5.60
CA VAL A 37 15.73 -1.58 -6.47
C VAL A 37 15.98 -2.91 -5.76
N HIS A 38 14.92 -3.51 -5.21
CA HIS A 38 15.06 -4.80 -4.54
C HIS A 38 15.09 -5.95 -5.54
N SER A 39 14.19 -5.93 -6.54
CA SER A 39 14.17 -6.96 -7.58
C SER A 39 13.51 -6.48 -8.86
N THR A 40 14.11 -6.86 -9.99
CA THR A 40 13.56 -6.69 -11.35
C THR A 40 13.17 -8.04 -12.00
N ARG A 41 13.18 -9.13 -11.25
CA ARG A 41 12.94 -10.50 -11.79
C ARG A 41 11.59 -10.67 -12.49
N LEU A 42 10.56 -9.92 -12.08
CA LEU A 42 9.23 -9.97 -12.69
C LEU A 42 9.02 -8.85 -13.73
N GLY A 43 9.98 -7.97 -13.90
CA GLY A 43 9.94 -6.79 -14.75
C GLY A 43 10.52 -5.57 -14.05
N PRO A 44 10.47 -4.37 -14.64
CA PRO A 44 10.97 -3.14 -14.03
C PRO A 44 10.47 -2.98 -12.59
N SER A 45 11.33 -2.57 -11.68
CA SER A 45 10.91 -2.35 -10.29
C SER A 45 9.97 -1.16 -10.20
N LEU A 46 8.86 -1.30 -9.49
CA LEU A 46 7.87 -0.25 -9.29
C LEU A 46 7.76 0.08 -7.81
N GLY A 47 7.75 1.37 -7.48
CA GLY A 47 7.52 1.82 -6.11
C GLY A 47 7.29 3.30 -5.97
N GLY A 48 6.64 3.70 -4.88
CA GLY A 48 6.35 5.10 -4.61
C GLY A 48 7.60 5.92 -4.26
N ILE A 49 7.57 7.20 -4.59
CA ILE A 49 8.53 8.21 -4.13
C ILE A 49 7.93 8.81 -2.86
N ARG A 50 8.60 8.63 -1.72
CA ARG A 50 8.19 9.19 -0.44
C ARG A 50 9.03 10.39 -0.09
N MET A 51 8.42 11.51 0.28
CA MET A 51 9.13 12.63 0.88
C MET A 51 8.79 12.74 2.36
N TRP A 52 9.82 12.60 3.23
CA TRP A 52 9.62 12.53 4.67
C TRP A 52 10.80 13.16 5.42
N PRO A 53 10.56 13.86 6.56
CA PRO A 53 11.63 14.46 7.36
C PRO A 53 12.33 13.41 8.23
N TYR A 54 13.11 12.52 7.60
CA TYR A 54 13.93 11.53 8.31
C TYR A 54 14.94 12.21 9.23
N THR A 55 15.22 11.60 10.37
CA THR A 55 16.19 12.12 11.33
C THR A 55 17.62 12.14 10.77
N ASP A 56 17.94 11.14 9.94
CA ASP A 56 19.26 11.01 9.30
C ASP A 56 19.17 10.09 8.06
N GLN A 57 20.27 9.99 7.32
CA GLN A 57 20.38 9.14 6.14
C GLN A 57 20.24 7.63 6.48
N ARG A 58 20.61 7.20 7.68
CA ARG A 58 20.51 5.80 8.09
C ARG A 58 19.02 5.42 8.25
N ALA A 59 18.22 6.26 8.89
CA ALA A 59 16.79 6.06 9.02
C ALA A 59 16.11 6.02 7.64
N ALA A 60 16.47 6.92 6.73
CA ALA A 60 15.98 6.94 5.35
C ALA A 60 16.36 5.66 4.60
N LEU A 61 17.61 5.20 4.74
CA LEU A 61 18.09 3.96 4.13
C LEU A 61 17.33 2.74 4.65
N GLN A 62 17.14 2.62 5.96
CA GLN A 62 16.38 1.52 6.55
C GLN A 62 14.93 1.47 6.03
N ASP A 63 14.27 2.62 5.95
CA ASP A 63 12.88 2.70 5.46
C ASP A 63 12.78 2.34 3.98
N VAL A 64 13.65 2.89 3.12
CA VAL A 64 13.61 2.60 1.68
C VAL A 64 13.85 1.11 1.38
N LEU A 65 14.78 0.46 2.08
CA LEU A 65 15.07 -0.97 1.92
C LEU A 65 13.87 -1.83 2.33
N ARG A 66 13.29 -1.55 3.50
CA ARG A 66 12.10 -2.23 4.00
C ARG A 66 10.92 -2.09 3.03
N LEU A 67 10.67 -0.88 2.55
CA LEU A 67 9.57 -0.58 1.63
C LEU A 67 9.77 -1.20 0.24
N ALA A 68 10.98 -1.20 -0.30
CA ALA A 68 11.29 -1.83 -1.59
C ALA A 68 11.09 -3.35 -1.55
N THR A 69 11.47 -3.99 -0.44
CA THR A 69 11.21 -5.42 -0.20
C THR A 69 9.72 -5.71 -0.14
N ALA A 70 8.94 -4.87 0.55
CA ALA A 70 7.48 -5.01 0.64
C ALA A 70 6.81 -4.85 -0.74
N MET A 71 7.29 -3.91 -1.57
CA MET A 71 6.79 -3.74 -2.94
C MET A 71 7.03 -4.97 -3.81
N THR A 72 8.20 -5.62 -3.69
CA THR A 72 8.48 -6.88 -4.41
C THR A 72 7.50 -7.98 -4.02
N LYS A 73 7.26 -8.18 -2.72
CA LYS A 73 6.29 -9.16 -2.23
C LYS A 73 4.88 -8.88 -2.76
N LYS A 74 4.49 -7.60 -2.72
CA LYS A 74 3.17 -7.15 -3.19
C LYS A 74 2.97 -7.37 -4.69
N ALA A 75 3.96 -7.04 -5.50
CA ALA A 75 3.92 -7.28 -6.94
C ALA A 75 3.86 -8.78 -7.27
N ALA A 76 4.72 -9.58 -6.62
CA ALA A 76 4.80 -11.02 -6.82
C ALA A 76 3.50 -11.74 -6.47
N ILE A 77 2.92 -11.48 -5.28
CA ILE A 77 1.67 -12.12 -4.85
C ILE A 77 0.47 -11.71 -5.71
N SER A 78 0.53 -10.52 -6.30
CA SER A 78 -0.51 -10.01 -7.22
C SER A 78 -0.36 -10.57 -8.64
N GLY A 79 0.74 -11.28 -8.95
CA GLY A 79 1.05 -11.81 -10.27
C GLY A 79 1.24 -10.71 -11.32
N LEU A 80 1.79 -9.57 -10.92
CA LEU A 80 2.05 -8.43 -11.81
C LEU A 80 3.42 -8.57 -12.46
N PRO A 81 3.58 -8.16 -13.74
CA PRO A 81 4.85 -8.22 -14.47
C PRO A 81 5.73 -7.00 -14.12
N VAL A 82 5.91 -6.72 -12.84
CA VAL A 82 6.77 -5.67 -12.31
C VAL A 82 7.52 -6.19 -11.09
N GLY A 83 8.71 -5.69 -10.90
CA GLY A 83 9.50 -5.92 -9.69
C GLY A 83 9.11 -4.96 -8.56
N GLY A 84 9.96 -4.86 -7.55
CA GLY A 84 9.74 -3.97 -6.42
C GLY A 84 10.93 -3.07 -6.14
N GLY A 85 10.64 -1.81 -6.00
CA GLY A 85 11.57 -0.76 -5.61
C GLY A 85 10.90 0.29 -4.74
N LYS A 86 11.68 1.25 -4.31
CA LYS A 86 11.23 2.39 -3.52
C LYS A 86 12.18 3.56 -3.66
N ALA A 87 11.65 4.76 -3.59
CA ALA A 87 12.47 5.96 -3.43
C ALA A 87 12.04 6.74 -2.18
N VAL A 88 13.00 7.37 -1.53
CA VAL A 88 12.77 8.33 -0.45
C VAL A 88 13.52 9.62 -0.74
N ILE A 89 12.89 10.75 -0.47
CA ILE A 89 13.48 12.08 -0.46
C ILE A 89 13.51 12.55 0.98
N MET A 90 14.68 12.95 1.47
CA MET A 90 14.84 13.45 2.83
C MET A 90 14.44 14.91 2.88
N GLY A 91 13.32 15.22 3.54
CA GLY A 91 12.82 16.57 3.69
C GLY A 91 11.35 16.64 4.06
N ASP A 92 10.94 17.77 4.59
CA ASP A 92 9.53 18.07 4.86
C ASP A 92 8.85 18.52 3.56
N SER A 93 7.86 17.75 3.09
CA SER A 93 7.16 18.01 1.82
C SER A 93 6.40 19.34 1.80
N GLN A 94 6.08 19.93 2.96
CA GLN A 94 5.40 21.20 3.05
C GLN A 94 6.38 22.41 2.97
N LYS A 95 7.67 22.19 3.29
CA LYS A 95 8.67 23.26 3.39
C LYS A 95 9.75 23.19 2.32
N HIS A 96 10.17 21.98 1.96
CA HIS A 96 11.37 21.76 1.14
C HIS A 96 11.08 21.32 -0.29
N LYS A 97 9.83 20.96 -0.61
CA LYS A 97 9.45 20.52 -1.94
C LYS A 97 9.41 21.68 -2.92
N THR A 98 10.33 21.70 -3.88
CA THR A 98 10.45 22.71 -4.92
C THR A 98 10.38 22.07 -6.31
N HIS A 99 10.10 22.86 -7.34
CA HIS A 99 10.11 22.41 -8.73
C HIS A 99 11.48 21.85 -9.13
N SER A 100 12.58 22.54 -8.76
CA SER A 100 13.95 22.10 -9.05
C SER A 100 14.31 20.77 -8.37
N LEU A 101 13.85 20.56 -7.12
CA LEU A 101 14.02 19.30 -6.41
C LEU A 101 13.33 18.14 -7.15
N LEU A 102 12.12 18.36 -7.65
CA LEU A 102 11.36 17.34 -8.39
C LEU A 102 11.99 17.03 -9.75
N LEU A 103 12.52 18.03 -10.47
CA LEU A 103 13.27 17.80 -11.70
C LEU A 103 14.54 16.99 -11.43
N SER A 104 15.32 17.34 -10.41
CA SER A 104 16.54 16.58 -10.04
C SER A 104 16.20 15.15 -9.58
N MET A 105 15.03 14.93 -8.96
CA MET A 105 14.53 13.58 -8.68
C MET A 105 14.23 12.79 -9.96
N GLY A 106 13.70 13.47 -11.00
CA GLY A 106 13.48 12.89 -12.33
C GLY A 106 14.81 12.45 -12.97
N ASP A 107 15.83 13.30 -12.94
CA ASP A 107 17.16 12.96 -13.44
C ASP A 107 17.78 11.76 -12.70
N LEU A 108 17.57 11.68 -11.37
CA LEU A 108 18.03 10.53 -10.58
C LEU A 108 17.32 9.23 -10.99
N ILE A 109 16.02 9.28 -11.28
CA ILE A 109 15.25 8.11 -11.78
C ILE A 109 15.75 7.73 -13.17
N GLU A 110 15.94 8.69 -14.07
CA GLU A 110 16.41 8.46 -15.45
C GLU A 110 17.79 7.79 -15.47
N SER A 111 18.66 8.13 -14.50
CA SER A 111 20.00 7.50 -14.37
C SER A 111 19.93 5.97 -14.20
N LEU A 112 18.82 5.42 -13.76
CA LEU A 112 18.56 3.98 -13.63
C LEU A 112 18.02 3.33 -14.92
N GLN A 113 17.83 4.10 -16.01
CA GLN A 113 17.48 3.61 -17.34
C GLN A 113 16.32 2.60 -17.35
N GLY A 114 15.26 2.88 -16.56
CA GLY A 114 14.07 2.06 -16.50
C GLY A 114 14.12 0.87 -15.53
N GLN A 115 15.21 0.67 -14.79
CA GLN A 115 15.22 -0.32 -13.71
C GLN A 115 14.23 0.02 -12.59
N TYR A 116 13.92 1.31 -12.40
CA TYR A 116 12.97 1.79 -11.40
C TYR A 116 11.92 2.70 -12.05
N ILE A 117 10.65 2.44 -11.72
CA ILE A 117 9.50 3.27 -12.09
C ILE A 117 8.98 3.91 -10.81
N GLY A 118 9.02 5.25 -10.75
CA GLY A 118 8.52 6.03 -9.64
C GLY A 118 6.98 6.14 -9.66
N ALA A 119 6.36 6.17 -8.48
CA ALA A 119 4.93 6.37 -8.32
C ALA A 119 4.63 7.27 -7.10
N LYS A 120 3.37 7.64 -6.91
CA LYS A 120 2.90 8.42 -5.75
C LYS A 120 3.10 7.67 -4.44
N ASP A 121 3.57 8.38 -3.41
CA ASP A 121 3.54 7.98 -2.00
C ASP A 121 3.42 9.21 -1.09
N SER A 122 3.60 9.05 0.22
CA SER A 122 3.51 10.12 1.22
C SER A 122 4.40 11.32 0.86
N GLY A 123 3.83 12.51 0.92
CA GLY A 123 4.54 13.76 0.60
C GLY A 123 4.66 14.08 -0.89
N ILE A 124 4.26 13.17 -1.79
CA ILE A 124 4.30 13.36 -3.25
C ILE A 124 2.88 13.24 -3.81
N LEU A 125 2.45 14.22 -4.57
CA LEU A 125 1.16 14.33 -5.24
C LEU A 125 1.27 13.95 -6.72
N PRO A 126 0.16 13.68 -7.43
CA PRO A 126 0.18 13.47 -8.88
C PRO A 126 0.79 14.63 -9.66
N GLU A 127 0.55 15.88 -9.22
CA GLU A 127 1.10 17.10 -9.82
C GLU A 127 2.62 17.18 -9.68
N ASP A 128 3.17 16.65 -8.58
CA ASP A 128 4.62 16.54 -8.38
C ASP A 128 5.23 15.52 -9.37
N LEU A 129 4.50 14.43 -9.62
CA LEU A 129 4.92 13.41 -10.61
C LEU A 129 4.84 13.95 -12.05
N ASP A 130 3.95 14.91 -12.33
CA ASP A 130 3.95 15.60 -13.61
C ASP A 130 5.29 16.34 -13.83
N VAL A 131 5.82 17.02 -12.79
CA VAL A 131 7.14 17.69 -12.86
C VAL A 131 8.26 16.64 -13.00
N VAL A 132 8.26 15.57 -12.20
CA VAL A 132 9.25 14.47 -12.34
C VAL A 132 9.23 13.91 -13.76
N SER A 133 8.06 13.81 -14.40
CA SER A 133 7.90 13.27 -15.76
C SER A 133 8.49 14.15 -16.86
N GLU A 134 8.90 15.38 -16.55
CA GLU A 134 9.62 16.26 -17.50
C GLU A 134 11.05 15.78 -17.76
N GLN A 135 11.65 15.04 -16.81
CA GLN A 135 13.02 14.52 -16.92
C GLN A 135 13.07 13.03 -17.22
N THR A 136 12.01 12.27 -16.95
CA THR A 136 11.99 10.81 -17.16
C THR A 136 10.60 10.30 -17.54
N ARG A 137 10.55 9.31 -18.41
CA ARG A 137 9.33 8.55 -18.70
C ARG A 137 9.06 7.45 -17.67
N HIS A 138 10.00 7.19 -16.78
CA HIS A 138 9.93 6.10 -15.79
C HIS A 138 9.21 6.53 -14.51
N VAL A 139 8.00 7.07 -14.69
CA VAL A 139 7.10 7.50 -13.62
C VAL A 139 5.66 7.17 -13.98
N THR A 140 4.83 6.87 -12.99
CA THR A 140 3.42 6.51 -13.14
C THR A 140 2.58 7.15 -12.04
N GLY A 141 1.26 7.28 -12.24
CA GLY A 141 0.38 7.96 -11.28
C GLY A 141 0.42 9.48 -11.39
N THR A 142 0.81 10.00 -12.53
CA THR A 142 0.73 11.42 -12.93
C THR A 142 -0.74 11.87 -12.99
N THR A 143 -0.98 13.16 -13.22
CA THR A 143 -2.35 13.65 -13.44
C THR A 143 -2.92 13.12 -14.77
N GLY A 144 -4.24 13.19 -14.94
CA GLY A 144 -4.89 12.82 -16.20
C GLY A 144 -4.41 13.63 -17.41
N LYS A 145 -3.87 14.84 -17.20
CA LYS A 145 -3.26 15.68 -18.24
C LYS A 145 -2.00 15.07 -18.84
N ARG A 146 -1.29 14.24 -18.07
CA ARG A 146 -0.08 13.52 -18.47
C ARG A 146 -0.32 12.02 -18.73
N GLY A 147 -1.59 11.61 -18.86
CA GLY A 147 -1.96 10.21 -19.14
C GLY A 147 -2.13 9.33 -17.90
N GLY A 148 -2.11 9.90 -16.71
CA GLY A 148 -2.36 9.18 -15.47
C GLY A 148 -3.77 8.60 -15.38
N SER A 149 -3.92 7.46 -14.70
CA SER A 149 -5.17 6.69 -14.60
C SER A 149 -6.10 7.17 -13.48
N GLY A 150 -5.76 8.26 -12.81
CA GLY A 150 -6.55 8.87 -11.73
C GLY A 150 -6.37 8.19 -10.36
N ASP A 151 -7.29 8.46 -9.42
CA ASP A 151 -7.20 7.95 -8.05
C ASP A 151 -7.40 6.42 -7.98
N PRO A 152 -6.40 5.65 -7.54
CA PRO A 152 -6.49 4.20 -7.43
C PRO A 152 -7.30 3.71 -6.22
N SER A 153 -7.81 4.61 -5.37
CA SER A 153 -8.47 4.26 -4.11
C SER A 153 -9.71 3.38 -4.30
N LEU A 154 -10.48 3.60 -5.37
CA LEU A 154 -11.63 2.73 -5.68
C LEU A 154 -11.18 1.30 -6.04
N ALA A 155 -10.09 1.15 -6.78
CA ALA A 155 -9.56 -0.17 -7.12
C ALA A 155 -9.00 -0.86 -5.86
N THR A 156 -8.35 -0.12 -4.96
CA THR A 156 -7.92 -0.60 -3.65
C THR A 156 -9.13 -1.10 -2.85
N ALA A 157 -10.18 -0.30 -2.72
CA ALA A 157 -11.39 -0.68 -2.00
C ALA A 157 -12.07 -1.92 -2.59
N LYS A 158 -12.10 -2.06 -3.92
CA LYS A 158 -12.60 -3.27 -4.60
C LYS A 158 -11.73 -4.50 -4.27
N GLY A 159 -10.40 -4.34 -4.20
CA GLY A 159 -9.49 -5.40 -3.78
C GLY A 159 -9.78 -5.86 -2.35
N VAL A 160 -9.95 -4.91 -1.42
CA VAL A 160 -10.33 -5.20 -0.04
C VAL A 160 -11.68 -5.91 0.02
N LEU A 161 -12.68 -5.45 -0.73
CA LEU A 161 -14.01 -6.06 -0.75
C LEU A 161 -13.96 -7.53 -1.19
N VAL A 162 -13.31 -7.84 -2.31
CA VAL A 162 -13.28 -9.22 -2.82
C VAL A 162 -12.48 -10.16 -1.90
N GLY A 163 -11.40 -9.66 -1.29
CA GLY A 163 -10.66 -10.42 -0.29
C GLY A 163 -11.43 -10.61 1.03
N MET A 164 -12.17 -9.60 1.48
CA MET A 164 -13.09 -9.70 2.61
C MET A 164 -14.17 -10.75 2.35
N GLN A 165 -14.76 -10.77 1.17
CA GLN A 165 -15.74 -11.79 0.75
C GLN A 165 -15.15 -13.20 0.76
N ALA A 166 -13.91 -13.37 0.29
CA ALA A 166 -13.21 -14.65 0.35
C ALA A 166 -12.98 -15.11 1.80
N ALA A 167 -12.59 -14.20 2.70
CA ALA A 167 -12.45 -14.52 4.12
C ALA A 167 -13.79 -14.88 4.76
N CYS A 168 -14.86 -14.15 4.47
CA CYS A 168 -16.20 -14.47 4.97
C CYS A 168 -16.70 -15.84 4.48
N GLN A 169 -16.39 -16.20 3.23
CA GLN A 169 -16.71 -17.55 2.71
C GLN A 169 -16.07 -18.66 3.55
N LEU A 170 -14.82 -18.49 3.93
CA LEU A 170 -14.09 -19.49 4.71
C LEU A 170 -14.47 -19.52 6.19
N VAL A 171 -14.74 -18.36 6.79
CA VAL A 171 -15.03 -18.25 8.24
C VAL A 171 -16.51 -18.47 8.55
N TYR A 172 -17.40 -18.01 7.68
CA TYR A 172 -18.86 -18.00 7.90
C TYR A 172 -19.64 -18.85 6.91
N GLY A 173 -18.98 -19.54 5.97
CA GLY A 173 -19.63 -20.35 4.95
C GLY A 173 -20.33 -19.58 3.82
N SER A 174 -20.26 -18.23 3.83
CA SER A 174 -20.88 -17.39 2.82
C SER A 174 -20.08 -16.15 2.53
N LYS A 175 -19.94 -15.79 1.24
CA LYS A 175 -19.35 -14.53 0.78
C LYS A 175 -20.35 -13.36 0.75
N ASP A 176 -21.60 -13.62 1.09
CA ASP A 176 -22.61 -12.58 1.20
C ASP A 176 -22.33 -11.68 2.40
N LEU A 177 -22.30 -10.38 2.16
CA LEU A 177 -22.06 -9.36 3.18
C LEU A 177 -23.38 -8.71 3.67
N ALA A 178 -24.52 -9.11 3.13
CA ALA A 178 -25.81 -8.64 3.61
C ALA A 178 -25.96 -9.01 5.10
N ARG A 179 -26.33 -8.01 5.92
CA ARG A 179 -26.46 -8.14 7.39
C ARG A 179 -25.16 -8.41 8.16
N ARG A 180 -23.99 -8.49 7.49
CA ARG A 180 -22.71 -8.53 8.20
C ARG A 180 -22.42 -7.18 8.83
N VAL A 181 -21.91 -7.20 10.04
CA VAL A 181 -21.46 -5.99 10.74
C VAL A 181 -20.00 -5.76 10.40
N VAL A 182 -19.69 -4.62 9.79
CA VAL A 182 -18.33 -4.23 9.42
C VAL A 182 -17.95 -2.94 10.13
N ALA A 183 -16.89 -3.00 10.95
CA ALA A 183 -16.33 -1.85 11.64
C ALA A 183 -15.19 -1.25 10.83
N ILE A 184 -15.39 -0.06 10.27
CA ILE A 184 -14.42 0.65 9.42
C ILE A 184 -13.68 1.69 10.27
N GLN A 185 -12.36 1.55 10.36
CA GLN A 185 -11.50 2.56 10.97
C GLN A 185 -10.87 3.42 9.88
N GLY A 186 -11.34 4.67 9.75
CA GLY A 186 -10.91 5.62 8.73
C GLY A 186 -11.84 5.66 7.52
N ALA A 187 -12.46 6.81 7.30
CA ALA A 187 -13.34 7.12 6.17
C ALA A 187 -12.67 8.06 5.15
N GLY A 188 -11.33 7.96 5.01
CA GLY A 188 -10.55 8.59 3.95
C GLY A 188 -10.84 7.95 2.58
N HIS A 189 -10.04 8.23 1.55
CA HIS A 189 -10.31 7.80 0.17
C HIS A 189 -10.63 6.30 0.03
N VAL A 190 -9.81 5.43 0.61
CA VAL A 190 -10.03 3.96 0.54
C VAL A 190 -11.22 3.55 1.39
N GLY A 191 -11.27 3.98 2.66
CA GLY A 191 -12.37 3.62 3.58
C GLY A 191 -13.72 4.13 3.11
N TRP A 192 -13.77 5.33 2.52
CA TRP A 192 -14.98 5.89 1.89
C TRP A 192 -15.48 5.02 0.74
N ASN A 193 -14.60 4.66 -0.19
CA ASN A 193 -14.96 3.79 -1.31
C ASN A 193 -15.39 2.39 -0.83
N LEU A 194 -14.68 1.83 0.18
CA LEU A 194 -15.05 0.55 0.77
C LEU A 194 -16.43 0.60 1.44
N GLY A 195 -16.70 1.64 2.24
CA GLY A 195 -18.00 1.84 2.88
C GLY A 195 -19.15 1.94 1.87
N ASN A 196 -18.96 2.69 0.77
CA ASN A 196 -19.94 2.75 -0.31
C ASN A 196 -20.21 1.37 -0.95
N LEU A 197 -19.17 0.56 -1.13
CA LEU A 197 -19.31 -0.78 -1.69
C LEU A 197 -20.03 -1.73 -0.73
N LEU A 198 -19.68 -1.68 0.56
CA LEU A 198 -20.29 -2.49 1.62
C LEU A 198 -21.75 -2.12 1.85
N TYR A 199 -22.07 -0.83 1.88
CA TYR A 199 -23.46 -0.34 2.01
C TYR A 199 -24.34 -0.86 0.86
N LYS A 200 -23.83 -0.79 -0.38
CA LYS A 200 -24.54 -1.35 -1.55
C LYS A 200 -24.71 -2.87 -1.49
N LYS A 201 -23.91 -3.57 -0.68
CA LYS A 201 -24.03 -5.01 -0.41
C LYS A 201 -24.94 -5.33 0.78
N GLY A 202 -25.55 -4.34 1.40
CA GLY A 202 -26.45 -4.51 2.53
C GLY A 202 -25.75 -4.81 3.86
N ALA A 203 -24.46 -4.49 3.99
CA ALA A 203 -23.74 -4.62 5.26
C ALA A 203 -24.21 -3.55 6.26
N THR A 204 -24.20 -3.89 7.54
CA THR A 204 -24.36 -2.93 8.64
C THR A 204 -22.99 -2.33 8.96
N LEU A 205 -22.88 -1.00 8.96
CA LEU A 205 -21.60 -0.32 9.09
C LEU A 205 -21.45 0.41 10.43
N LEU A 206 -20.30 0.18 11.07
CA LEU A 206 -19.81 0.98 12.17
C LEU A 206 -18.58 1.76 11.66
N VAL A 207 -18.46 3.03 12.01
CA VAL A 207 -17.38 3.87 11.49
C VAL A 207 -16.74 4.72 12.58
N ALA A 208 -15.43 4.84 12.52
CA ALA A 208 -14.66 5.81 13.28
C ALA A 208 -13.67 6.52 12.37
N ASP A 209 -13.50 7.82 12.55
CA ASP A 209 -12.46 8.61 11.89
C ASP A 209 -11.90 9.63 12.88
N LEU A 210 -10.65 10.05 12.66
CA LEU A 210 -10.02 11.12 13.44
C LEU A 210 -10.71 12.46 13.17
N GLU A 211 -11.19 12.67 11.94
CA GLU A 211 -11.94 13.85 11.53
C GLU A 211 -13.46 13.59 11.70
N PRO A 212 -14.12 14.26 12.66
CA PRO A 212 -15.55 14.05 12.95
C PRO A 212 -16.46 14.23 11.73
N GLU A 213 -16.10 15.16 10.84
CA GLU A 213 -16.88 15.44 9.62
C GLU A 213 -16.91 14.25 8.66
N ARG A 214 -15.80 13.48 8.58
CA ARG A 214 -15.76 12.25 7.77
C ARG A 214 -16.64 11.17 8.34
N ALA A 215 -16.62 10.99 9.67
CA ALA A 215 -17.48 10.02 10.34
C ALA A 215 -18.96 10.40 10.19
N GLU A 216 -19.30 11.68 10.33
CA GLU A 216 -20.67 12.17 10.17
C GLU A 216 -21.17 12.06 8.71
N ARG A 217 -20.30 12.32 7.74
CA ARG A 217 -20.60 12.07 6.32
C ARG A 217 -20.92 10.60 6.08
N ALA A 218 -20.14 9.69 6.67
CA ALA A 218 -20.35 8.24 6.59
C ALA A 218 -21.70 7.85 7.23
N ARG A 219 -22.03 8.39 8.39
CA ARG A 219 -23.30 8.18 9.06
C ARG A 219 -24.47 8.52 8.14
N ARG A 220 -24.44 9.70 7.51
CA ARG A 220 -25.51 10.15 6.60
C ARG A 220 -25.61 9.34 5.31
N SER A 221 -24.47 8.95 4.73
CA SER A 221 -24.44 8.30 3.42
C SER A 221 -24.65 6.79 3.46
N TRP A 222 -24.28 6.13 4.55
CA TRP A 222 -24.34 4.67 4.69
C TRP A 222 -25.29 4.21 5.79
N ASN A 223 -25.99 5.13 6.45
CA ASN A 223 -26.73 4.82 7.67
C ASN A 223 -25.86 4.12 8.73
N ALA A 224 -24.58 4.51 8.80
CA ALA A 224 -23.60 3.91 9.69
C ALA A 224 -23.76 4.44 11.13
N SER A 225 -23.43 3.62 12.13
CA SER A 225 -23.27 4.09 13.51
C SER A 225 -21.86 4.61 13.70
N VAL A 226 -21.73 5.86 14.20
CA VAL A 226 -20.44 6.44 14.54
C VAL A 226 -19.98 5.92 15.91
N VAL A 227 -18.74 5.47 15.98
CA VAL A 227 -18.10 4.92 17.18
C VAL A 227 -16.87 5.76 17.52
N PRO A 228 -16.56 6.01 18.81
CA PRO A 228 -15.30 6.64 19.17
C PRO A 228 -14.09 5.89 18.61
N LEU A 229 -13.10 6.62 18.09
CA LEU A 229 -11.92 6.03 17.46
C LEU A 229 -11.18 5.04 18.39
N SER A 230 -11.11 5.35 19.68
CA SER A 230 -10.51 4.49 20.71
C SER A 230 -11.27 3.19 20.99
N LYS A 231 -12.51 3.06 20.50
CA LYS A 231 -13.40 1.93 20.76
C LYS A 231 -13.70 1.08 19.53
N ILE A 232 -13.35 1.53 18.32
CA ILE A 232 -13.75 0.88 17.07
C ILE A 232 -13.32 -0.60 16.97
N HIS A 233 -12.18 -0.97 17.54
CA HIS A 233 -11.70 -2.34 17.56
C HIS A 233 -12.39 -3.22 18.63
N GLN A 234 -13.12 -2.61 19.57
CA GLN A 234 -13.81 -3.29 20.67
C GLN A 234 -15.30 -3.56 20.39
N VAL A 235 -15.83 -3.01 19.30
CA VAL A 235 -17.25 -3.16 18.97
C VAL A 235 -17.56 -4.57 18.46
N PRO A 236 -18.71 -5.15 18.79
CA PRO A 236 -19.14 -6.38 18.16
C PRO A 236 -19.29 -6.18 16.65
N ALA A 237 -18.46 -6.88 15.89
CA ALA A 237 -18.48 -6.85 14.44
C ALA A 237 -18.07 -8.22 13.87
N ASP A 238 -18.53 -8.54 12.66
CA ASP A 238 -18.05 -9.72 11.92
C ASP A 238 -16.66 -9.46 11.36
N VAL A 239 -16.43 -8.23 10.87
CA VAL A 239 -15.17 -7.82 10.25
C VAL A 239 -14.73 -6.47 10.80
N PHE A 240 -13.47 -6.38 11.21
CA PHE A 240 -12.78 -5.12 11.46
C PHE A 240 -11.97 -4.73 10.23
N ALA A 241 -12.20 -3.53 9.70
CA ALA A 241 -11.58 -3.03 8.47
C ALA A 241 -10.73 -1.78 8.74
N PRO A 242 -9.44 -1.94 9.12
CA PRO A 242 -8.52 -0.81 9.24
C PRO A 242 -8.28 -0.18 7.87
N CYS A 243 -8.64 1.10 7.70
CA CYS A 243 -8.45 1.87 6.45
C CYS A 243 -7.77 3.23 6.69
N ALA A 244 -7.21 3.45 7.88
CA ALA A 244 -6.48 4.66 8.26
C ALA A 244 -4.96 4.41 8.30
N LEU A 245 -4.29 4.73 9.41
CA LEU A 245 -2.86 4.51 9.61
C LEU A 245 -2.57 3.06 10.00
N GLY A 246 -1.32 2.62 9.78
CA GLY A 246 -0.82 1.33 10.22
C GLY A 246 -0.62 1.21 11.74
N GLY A 247 -0.17 0.02 12.21
CA GLY A 247 0.14 -0.23 13.61
C GLY A 247 -1.08 -0.33 14.53
N VAL A 248 -2.28 -0.50 13.97
CA VAL A 248 -3.53 -0.61 14.74
C VAL A 248 -3.66 -1.95 15.46
N LEU A 249 -3.03 -2.99 14.94
CA LEU A 249 -2.97 -4.32 15.54
C LEU A 249 -1.69 -4.41 16.37
N SER A 250 -1.84 -4.57 17.67
CA SER A 250 -0.74 -4.61 18.63
C SER A 250 -1.07 -5.53 19.81
N ASP A 251 -0.09 -5.79 20.65
CA ASP A 251 -0.27 -6.48 21.94
C ASP A 251 -1.38 -5.90 22.82
N LYS A 252 -1.66 -4.59 22.67
CA LYS A 252 -2.70 -3.88 23.43
C LYS A 252 -4.08 -3.98 22.79
N THR A 253 -4.17 -3.91 21.47
CA THR A 253 -5.46 -3.84 20.76
C THR A 253 -5.99 -5.20 20.33
N ILE A 254 -5.11 -6.15 19.98
CA ILE A 254 -5.50 -7.51 19.58
C ILE A 254 -6.36 -8.22 20.64
N PRO A 255 -6.03 -8.19 21.95
CA PRO A 255 -6.86 -8.83 22.99
C PRO A 255 -8.26 -8.23 23.13
N GLN A 256 -8.47 -7.02 22.60
CA GLN A 256 -9.74 -6.29 22.68
C GLN A 256 -10.60 -6.46 21.42
N LEU A 257 -10.05 -7.07 20.36
CA LEU A 257 -10.81 -7.31 19.13
C LEU A 257 -11.97 -8.28 19.37
N ARG A 258 -13.15 -7.90 18.89
CA ARG A 258 -14.34 -8.76 18.91
C ARG A 258 -14.69 -9.32 17.53
N ALA A 259 -14.10 -8.75 16.48
CA ALA A 259 -14.27 -9.23 15.12
C ALA A 259 -13.49 -10.54 14.91
N LYS A 260 -14.09 -11.50 14.21
CA LYS A 260 -13.42 -12.76 13.81
C LYS A 260 -12.51 -12.57 12.61
N ILE A 261 -12.73 -11.54 11.82
CA ILE A 261 -11.94 -11.24 10.60
C ILE A 261 -11.37 -9.82 10.72
N VAL A 262 -10.09 -9.67 10.40
CA VAL A 262 -9.49 -8.37 10.12
C VAL A 262 -9.17 -8.31 8.62
N ALA A 263 -9.83 -7.39 7.90
CA ALA A 263 -9.69 -7.22 6.45
C ALA A 263 -9.89 -5.76 6.05
N GLY A 264 -8.80 -5.00 5.92
CA GLY A 264 -8.84 -3.57 5.63
C GLY A 264 -7.78 -3.11 4.64
N GLY A 265 -7.86 -1.84 4.24
CA GLY A 265 -6.99 -1.24 3.22
C GLY A 265 -5.73 -0.55 3.75
N ALA A 266 -5.56 -0.41 5.06
CA ALA A 266 -4.37 0.18 5.65
C ALA A 266 -3.13 -0.67 5.38
N ASN A 267 -1.98 -0.04 5.17
CA ASN A 267 -0.68 -0.72 5.11
C ASN A 267 -0.14 -0.95 6.52
N ASN A 268 0.70 -1.98 6.69
CA ASN A 268 1.41 -2.28 7.94
C ASN A 268 0.46 -2.30 9.15
N GLN A 269 -0.61 -3.07 9.05
CA GLN A 269 -1.65 -3.13 10.09
C GLN A 269 -1.12 -3.65 11.42
N CYS A 270 -0.23 -4.67 11.40
CA CYS A 270 0.48 -5.15 12.57
C CYS A 270 1.58 -4.15 12.97
N LEU A 271 1.65 -3.81 14.27
CA LEU A 271 2.71 -2.99 14.83
C LEU A 271 4.02 -3.80 14.89
N ASP A 272 3.91 -5.06 15.27
CA ASP A 272 4.99 -6.04 15.31
C ASP A 272 4.68 -7.17 14.33
N GLU A 273 5.33 -7.12 13.14
CA GLU A 273 5.10 -8.11 12.08
C GLU A 273 5.57 -9.53 12.43
N GLU A 274 6.41 -9.70 13.46
CA GLU A 274 6.89 -11.00 13.91
C GLU A 274 5.92 -11.66 14.89
N HIS A 275 5.36 -10.91 15.83
CA HIS A 275 4.57 -11.47 16.93
C HIS A 275 3.06 -11.27 16.79
N ASP A 276 2.61 -10.12 16.25
CA ASP A 276 1.17 -9.82 16.17
C ASP A 276 0.37 -10.81 15.32
N PRO A 277 0.91 -11.34 14.18
CA PRO A 277 0.21 -12.38 13.43
C PRO A 277 -0.07 -13.64 14.26
N TYR A 278 0.86 -14.02 15.13
CA TYR A 278 0.67 -15.18 16.04
C TYR A 278 -0.29 -14.86 17.18
N ARG A 279 -0.32 -13.63 17.69
CA ARG A 279 -1.33 -13.17 18.68
C ARG A 279 -2.74 -13.25 18.09
N LEU A 280 -2.92 -12.81 16.84
CA LEU A 280 -4.19 -12.92 16.12
C LEU A 280 -4.61 -14.37 15.92
N LEU A 281 -3.69 -15.24 15.48
CA LEU A 281 -3.95 -16.69 15.34
C LEU A 281 -4.37 -17.32 16.66
N LYS A 282 -3.65 -17.03 17.75
CA LYS A 282 -3.99 -17.52 19.10
C LYS A 282 -5.37 -17.01 19.58
N GLY A 283 -5.75 -15.81 19.19
CA GLY A 283 -7.08 -15.24 19.45
C GLY A 283 -8.19 -15.77 18.53
N ASN A 284 -7.91 -16.72 17.65
CA ASN A 284 -8.83 -17.20 16.61
C ASN A 284 -9.39 -16.07 15.72
N ILE A 285 -8.54 -15.09 15.44
CA ILE A 285 -8.85 -13.95 14.57
C ILE A 285 -8.15 -14.16 13.23
N VAL A 286 -8.91 -14.21 12.15
CA VAL A 286 -8.41 -14.36 10.79
C VAL A 286 -7.96 -13.00 10.27
N HIS A 287 -6.65 -12.75 10.22
CA HIS A 287 -6.08 -11.56 9.62
C HIS A 287 -5.73 -11.81 8.16
N VAL A 288 -6.42 -11.16 7.25
CA VAL A 288 -6.06 -11.20 5.83
C VAL A 288 -4.91 -10.22 5.59
N PRO A 289 -3.76 -10.68 5.08
CA PRO A 289 -2.58 -9.81 4.91
C PRO A 289 -2.90 -8.55 4.10
N ASP A 290 -2.56 -7.42 4.66
CA ASP A 290 -2.90 -6.10 4.13
C ASP A 290 -2.37 -5.87 2.72
N TYR A 291 -1.11 -6.23 2.45
CA TYR A 291 -0.49 -6.02 1.15
C TYR A 291 -1.10 -6.88 0.03
N VAL A 292 -1.85 -7.94 0.39
CA VAL A 292 -2.66 -8.72 -0.55
C VAL A 292 -3.98 -7.99 -0.83
N LEU A 293 -4.68 -7.54 0.22
CA LEU A 293 -5.97 -6.86 0.08
C LEU A 293 -5.86 -5.52 -0.64
N ASN A 294 -4.90 -4.70 -0.23
CA ASN A 294 -4.74 -3.35 -0.75
C ASN A 294 -3.94 -3.29 -2.07
N ALA A 295 -3.59 -4.44 -2.66
CA ALA A 295 -2.92 -4.52 -3.95
C ALA A 295 -3.73 -3.93 -5.12
N GLY A 296 -5.04 -3.70 -4.94
CA GLY A 296 -5.91 -3.15 -5.97
C GLY A 296 -5.42 -1.83 -6.57
N GLY A 297 -4.81 -0.96 -5.75
CA GLY A 297 -4.21 0.29 -6.23
C GLY A 297 -2.99 0.06 -7.13
N LEU A 298 -2.09 -0.82 -6.73
CA LEU A 298 -0.94 -1.22 -7.54
C LEU A 298 -1.39 -1.90 -8.84
N ILE A 299 -2.36 -2.80 -8.75
CA ILE A 299 -2.97 -3.46 -9.93
C ILE A 299 -3.54 -2.41 -10.87
N HIS A 300 -4.26 -1.41 -10.38
CA HIS A 300 -4.83 -0.35 -11.20
C HIS A 300 -3.74 0.39 -11.98
N LEU A 301 -2.70 0.87 -11.32
CA LEU A 301 -1.59 1.58 -11.97
C LEU A 301 -0.88 0.70 -13.01
N VAL A 302 -0.51 -0.52 -12.66
CA VAL A 302 0.21 -1.42 -13.58
C VAL A 302 -0.65 -1.77 -14.80
N VAL A 303 -1.91 -2.13 -14.59
CA VAL A 303 -2.81 -2.55 -15.68
C VAL A 303 -3.13 -1.38 -16.61
N ARG A 304 -3.40 -0.19 -16.03
CA ARG A 304 -3.83 0.98 -16.81
C ARG A 304 -2.67 1.70 -17.50
N GLU A 305 -1.55 1.88 -16.80
CA GLU A 305 -0.49 2.76 -17.26
C GLU A 305 0.71 1.99 -17.84
N ILE A 306 1.05 0.83 -17.28
CA ILE A 306 2.20 0.02 -17.76
C ILE A 306 1.75 -0.96 -18.83
N LEU A 307 0.67 -1.74 -18.60
CA LEU A 307 0.15 -2.70 -19.56
C LEU A 307 -0.84 -2.08 -20.56
N GLN A 308 -1.22 -0.83 -20.37
CA GLN A 308 -2.17 -0.07 -21.21
C GLN A 308 -3.51 -0.80 -21.44
N GLN A 309 -3.95 -1.59 -20.47
CA GLN A 309 -5.20 -2.34 -20.52
C GLN A 309 -6.35 -1.58 -19.85
N GLN A 310 -7.54 -1.62 -20.47
CA GLN A 310 -8.72 -0.94 -19.93
C GLN A 310 -9.39 -1.69 -18.78
N ARG A 311 -9.31 -3.03 -18.76
CA ARG A 311 -10.03 -3.87 -17.81
C ARG A 311 -9.18 -4.27 -16.62
N VAL A 312 -9.41 -3.65 -15.47
CA VAL A 312 -8.76 -3.96 -14.18
C VAL A 312 -9.46 -5.13 -13.45
N ALA A 313 -10.75 -5.32 -13.66
CA ALA A 313 -11.57 -6.29 -12.92
C ALA A 313 -11.04 -7.75 -12.94
N PRO A 314 -10.54 -8.31 -14.06
CA PRO A 314 -9.99 -9.67 -14.06
C PRO A 314 -8.78 -9.82 -13.13
N TRP A 315 -7.98 -8.77 -13.00
CA TRP A 315 -6.81 -8.74 -12.11
C TRP A 315 -7.22 -8.66 -10.63
N LEU A 316 -8.27 -7.91 -10.31
CA LEU A 316 -8.81 -7.85 -8.96
C LEU A 316 -9.38 -9.21 -8.49
N LYS A 317 -9.94 -10.02 -9.40
CA LYS A 317 -10.39 -11.39 -9.07
C LYS A 317 -9.23 -12.31 -8.63
N LYS A 318 -7.98 -12.01 -8.99
CA LYS A 318 -6.82 -12.76 -8.48
C LYS A 318 -6.68 -12.59 -6.97
N ILE A 319 -7.02 -11.41 -6.42
CA ILE A 319 -6.98 -11.17 -4.97
C ILE A 319 -7.88 -12.18 -4.24
N GLU A 320 -9.12 -12.41 -4.72
CA GLU A 320 -10.04 -13.39 -4.14
C GLU A 320 -9.41 -14.79 -4.07
N ARG A 321 -8.84 -15.26 -5.19
CA ARG A 321 -8.19 -16.58 -5.26
C ARG A 321 -6.97 -16.66 -4.35
N THR A 322 -6.15 -15.62 -4.33
CA THR A 322 -4.94 -15.55 -3.50
C THR A 322 -5.30 -15.57 -2.02
N VAL A 323 -6.32 -14.81 -1.60
CA VAL A 323 -6.82 -14.83 -0.22
C VAL A 323 -7.35 -16.22 0.15
N HIS A 324 -8.14 -16.83 -0.72
CA HIS A 324 -8.64 -18.19 -0.49
C HIS A 324 -7.49 -19.19 -0.31
N GLN A 325 -6.48 -19.15 -1.20
CA GLN A 325 -5.31 -20.03 -1.11
C GLN A 325 -4.52 -19.81 0.19
N ILE A 326 -4.28 -18.54 0.57
CA ILE A 326 -3.56 -18.18 1.79
C ILE A 326 -4.29 -18.70 3.03
N LEU A 327 -5.58 -18.43 3.14
CA LEU A 327 -6.35 -18.78 4.33
C LEU A 327 -6.55 -20.29 4.44
N THR A 328 -6.80 -20.99 3.32
CA THR A 328 -6.91 -22.45 3.31
C THR A 328 -5.61 -23.11 3.81
N ALA A 329 -4.46 -22.69 3.28
CA ALA A 329 -3.17 -23.20 3.71
C ALA A 329 -2.87 -22.83 5.18
N SER A 330 -3.20 -21.59 5.59
CA SER A 330 -3.06 -21.16 6.99
C SER A 330 -3.85 -22.06 7.96
N PHE A 331 -5.10 -22.37 7.63
CA PHE A 331 -5.94 -23.23 8.46
C PHE A 331 -5.43 -24.68 8.50
N GLN A 332 -4.94 -25.22 7.37
CA GLN A 332 -4.37 -26.56 7.30
C GLN A 332 -3.06 -26.71 8.08
N GLU A 333 -2.22 -25.69 8.02
CA GLU A 333 -0.87 -25.73 8.60
C GLU A 333 -0.83 -25.18 10.04
N GLY A 334 -1.88 -24.51 10.53
CA GLY A 334 -1.89 -23.88 11.85
C GLY A 334 -0.92 -22.71 11.98
N VAL A 335 -0.63 -21.99 10.89
CA VAL A 335 0.29 -20.84 10.88
C VAL A 335 -0.42 -19.55 10.48
N PRO A 336 0.07 -18.36 10.87
CA PRO A 336 -0.56 -17.09 10.49
C PRO A 336 -0.68 -16.92 8.97
N PRO A 337 -1.78 -16.34 8.45
CA PRO A 337 -1.94 -16.05 7.02
C PRO A 337 -0.80 -15.22 6.41
N LEU A 338 -0.20 -14.30 7.18
CA LEU A 338 0.95 -13.50 6.74
C LEU A 338 2.18 -14.36 6.41
N VAL A 339 2.43 -15.43 7.18
CA VAL A 339 3.53 -16.38 6.93
C VAL A 339 3.32 -17.11 5.60
N VAL A 340 2.10 -17.58 5.35
CA VAL A 340 1.74 -18.21 4.08
C VAL A 340 1.87 -17.25 2.91
N ALA A 341 1.36 -16.03 3.04
CA ALA A 341 1.43 -15.00 2.01
C ALA A 341 2.88 -14.66 1.64
N ASN A 342 3.76 -14.48 2.64
CA ASN A 342 5.18 -14.24 2.42
C ASN A 342 5.85 -15.41 1.68
N ARG A 343 5.53 -16.65 2.04
CA ARG A 343 6.05 -17.86 1.38
C ARG A 343 5.60 -17.94 -0.08
N LEU A 344 4.33 -17.65 -0.37
CA LEU A 344 3.79 -17.65 -1.74
C LEU A 344 4.42 -16.54 -2.59
N ALA A 345 4.59 -15.33 -2.04
CA ALA A 345 5.27 -14.25 -2.72
C ALA A 345 6.71 -14.62 -3.10
N LEU A 346 7.45 -15.24 -2.17
CA LEU A 346 8.84 -15.67 -2.43
C LEU A 346 8.92 -16.81 -3.45
N ARG A 347 7.95 -17.74 -3.47
CA ARG A 347 7.89 -18.79 -4.50
C ARG A 347 7.70 -18.21 -5.89
N SER A 348 6.87 -17.19 -6.04
CA SER A 348 6.64 -16.50 -7.32
C SER A 348 7.89 -15.79 -7.87
N LEU A 349 8.90 -15.53 -7.01
CA LEU A 349 10.17 -14.92 -7.40
C LEU A 349 11.25 -15.93 -7.79
N LYS A 350 11.04 -17.23 -7.57
CA LYS A 350 12.03 -18.29 -7.79
C LYS A 350 11.95 -18.94 -9.17
N ILE A 351 11.07 -18.46 -10.06
CA ILE A 351 10.92 -18.95 -11.44
C ILE A 351 12.03 -18.43 -12.33
#